data_805521a03363c105d0b90e19f33baa9d
#
_entry.id   805521a03363c105d0b90e19f33baa9d
#
_cell.length_a   1.000
_cell.length_b   1.000
_cell.length_c   1.000
_cell.angle_alpha   90.00
_cell.angle_beta   90.00
_cell.angle_gamma   90.00
#
_symmetry.space_group_name_H-M   'P 1'
#
loop_
_entity.id
_entity.type
_entity.pdbx_description
1 polymer ?
#
loop_
_entity_poly.entity_id
_entity_poly.type
_entity_poly.pdbx_seq_one_letter_code
_entity_poly.pdbx_strand_id
1 'polypeptide(L)'
;MIPGMVGKNIDLWLKDNKLPKTVSKFGSTVEEIFVNYEMVKDIVGPDEIKNIPLGAIGIYSFSDKLAVGLQQMMAGSRNFSLPFISREDLISLTEECSKITDIPYLMDAYREEAEEILNS
;
A
#
# COMPACT_ATOMS: atom_id res chain seq x y z
N MET A 1 2.71 -3.38 -12.22
CA MET A 1 3.49 -2.27 -12.85
C MET A 1 4.52 -1.78 -11.84
N ILE A 2 5.78 -1.60 -12.23
CA ILE A 2 6.86 -1.23 -11.30
C ILE A 2 6.79 0.27 -11.02
N PRO A 3 6.67 0.71 -9.75
CA PRO A 3 6.44 2.12 -9.38
C PRO A 3 7.46 3.09 -9.96
N GLY A 4 8.75 2.71 -9.99
CA GLY A 4 9.80 3.54 -10.57
C GLY A 4 9.66 3.76 -12.08
N MET A 5 9.18 2.76 -12.82
CA MET A 5 8.90 2.90 -14.26
C MET A 5 7.69 3.80 -14.51
N VAL A 6 6.68 3.74 -13.65
CA VAL A 6 5.51 4.63 -13.74
C VAL A 6 5.94 6.07 -13.54
N GLY A 7 6.72 6.36 -12.50
CA GLY A 7 7.25 7.69 -12.24
C GLY A 7 8.10 8.23 -13.39
N LYS A 8 8.97 7.39 -13.98
CA LYS A 8 9.75 7.76 -15.16
C LYS A 8 8.87 8.08 -16.37
N ASN A 9 7.83 7.29 -16.62
CA ASN A 9 6.91 7.53 -17.72
C ASN A 9 6.10 8.82 -17.51
N ILE A 10 5.66 9.10 -16.28
CA ILE A 10 4.99 10.35 -15.95
C ILE A 10 5.89 11.55 -16.22
N ASP A 11 7.17 11.48 -15.84
CA ASP A 11 8.16 12.53 -16.15
C ASP A 11 8.25 12.80 -17.66
N LEU A 12 8.33 11.76 -18.48
CA LEU A 12 8.36 11.89 -19.94
C LEU A 12 7.06 12.51 -20.48
N TRP A 13 5.90 12.05 -20.02
CA TRP A 13 4.61 12.57 -20.47
C TRP A 13 4.38 14.02 -20.08
N LEU A 14 4.85 14.43 -18.89
CA LEU A 14 4.79 15.84 -18.46
C LEU A 14 5.68 16.72 -19.35
N LYS A 15 6.91 16.28 -19.64
CA LYS A 15 7.85 17.00 -20.53
C LYS A 15 7.31 17.13 -21.97
N ASP A 16 6.64 16.09 -22.47
CA ASP A 16 6.06 16.04 -23.80
C ASP A 16 4.67 16.70 -23.89
N ASN A 17 4.11 17.12 -22.75
CA ASN A 17 2.73 17.62 -22.62
C ASN A 17 1.68 16.62 -23.18
N LYS A 18 1.90 15.33 -22.96
CA LYS A 18 1.09 14.20 -23.45
C LYS A 18 0.60 13.30 -22.34
N LEU A 19 0.07 13.89 -21.28
CA LEU A 19 -0.39 13.12 -20.12
C LEU A 19 -1.61 12.26 -20.47
N PRO A 20 -1.58 10.92 -20.26
CA PRO A 20 -2.74 10.05 -20.48
C PRO A 20 -3.93 10.45 -19.59
N LYS A 21 -5.15 10.28 -20.09
CA LYS A 21 -6.39 10.57 -19.35
C LYS A 21 -6.49 9.82 -18.01
N THR A 22 -5.89 8.64 -17.91
CA THR A 22 -5.83 7.85 -16.67
C THR A 22 -4.97 8.48 -15.59
N VAL A 23 -3.99 9.29 -15.97
CA VAL A 23 -3.08 10.00 -15.06
C VAL A 23 -3.58 11.44 -14.83
N SER A 24 -4.04 12.14 -15.87
CA SER A 24 -4.49 13.54 -15.78
C SER A 24 -5.69 13.74 -14.85
N LYS A 25 -6.42 12.67 -14.51
CA LYS A 25 -7.48 12.72 -13.48
C LYS A 25 -6.94 12.96 -12.05
N PHE A 26 -5.65 12.77 -11.82
CA PHE A 26 -5.00 13.03 -10.53
C PHE A 26 -4.35 14.42 -10.49
N GLY A 27 -4.20 15.07 -11.64
CA GLY A 27 -3.61 16.37 -11.76
C GLY A 27 -2.81 16.53 -13.06
N SER A 28 -2.23 17.72 -13.24
CA SER A 28 -1.42 18.12 -14.39
C SER A 28 0.01 18.51 -14.04
N THR A 29 0.33 18.57 -12.75
CA THR A 29 1.66 18.88 -12.23
C THR A 29 2.25 17.73 -11.44
N VAL A 30 3.53 17.79 -11.15
CA VAL A 30 4.23 16.75 -10.37
C VAL A 30 3.65 16.66 -8.96
N GLU A 31 3.40 17.81 -8.35
CA GLU A 31 2.88 17.96 -6.99
C GLU A 31 1.48 17.36 -6.85
N GLU A 32 0.65 17.52 -7.87
CA GLU A 32 -0.72 16.96 -7.88
C GLU A 32 -0.73 15.45 -8.08
N ILE A 33 0.18 14.93 -8.91
CA ILE A 33 0.22 13.50 -9.27
C ILE A 33 0.93 12.67 -8.20
N PHE A 34 1.99 13.19 -7.58
CA PHE A 34 2.78 12.48 -6.56
C PHE A 34 2.48 13.03 -5.17
N VAL A 35 1.59 12.35 -4.45
CA VAL A 35 1.10 12.77 -3.12
C VAL A 35 2.24 13.06 -2.13
N ASN A 36 3.36 12.32 -2.21
CA ASN A 36 4.50 12.50 -1.31
C ASN A 36 5.56 13.49 -1.83
N TYR A 37 5.31 14.20 -2.94
CA TYR A 37 6.30 15.10 -3.51
C TYR A 37 6.70 16.22 -2.55
N GLU A 38 5.72 16.92 -1.96
CA GLU A 38 5.96 17.99 -1.01
C GLU A 38 6.67 17.47 0.26
N MET A 39 6.28 16.29 0.78
CA MET A 39 6.93 15.69 1.92
C MET A 39 8.41 15.36 1.63
N VAL A 40 8.72 14.80 0.47
CA VAL A 40 10.10 14.53 0.06
C VAL A 40 10.88 15.85 -0.09
N LYS A 41 10.26 16.88 -0.65
CA LYS A 41 10.84 18.22 -0.80
C LYS A 41 11.18 18.86 0.55
N ASP A 42 10.32 18.68 1.56
CA ASP A 42 10.58 19.17 2.93
C ASP A 42 11.76 18.44 3.58
N ILE A 43 11.95 17.15 3.26
CA ILE A 43 13.06 16.34 3.80
C ILE A 43 14.39 16.71 3.14
N VAL A 44 14.42 16.83 1.80
CA VAL A 44 15.69 17.00 1.05
C VAL A 44 16.03 18.46 0.74
N GLY A 45 15.03 19.33 0.78
CA GLY A 45 15.14 20.74 0.43
C GLY A 45 14.68 21.07 -1.00
N PRO A 46 14.29 22.35 -1.22
CA PRO A 46 13.65 22.78 -2.47
C PRO A 46 14.60 22.77 -3.70
N ASP A 47 15.90 22.77 -3.49
CA ASP A 47 16.87 22.68 -4.59
C ASP A 47 17.25 21.25 -4.93
N GLU A 48 17.41 20.40 -3.90
CA GLU A 48 17.77 19.00 -4.09
C GLU A 48 16.64 18.17 -4.70
N ILE A 49 15.37 18.49 -4.43
CA ILE A 49 14.21 17.77 -5.00
C ILE A 49 14.22 17.77 -6.53
N LYS A 50 14.76 18.83 -7.16
CA LYS A 50 14.86 18.97 -8.61
C LYS A 50 15.84 17.95 -9.24
N ASN A 51 16.78 17.47 -8.45
CA ASN A 51 17.79 16.47 -8.85
C ASN A 51 17.30 15.04 -8.65
N ILE A 52 16.18 14.84 -7.92
CA ILE A 52 15.62 13.52 -7.65
C ILE A 52 14.74 13.07 -8.83
N PRO A 53 15.04 11.93 -9.48
CA PRO A 53 14.20 11.41 -10.55
C PRO A 53 12.78 11.10 -10.04
N LEU A 54 11.74 11.45 -10.81
CA LEU A 54 10.35 11.14 -10.43
C LEU A 54 10.08 9.64 -10.24
N GLY A 55 10.89 8.77 -10.86
CA GLY A 55 10.88 7.34 -10.60
C GLY A 55 11.22 6.99 -9.15
N ALA A 56 12.17 7.71 -8.52
CA ALA A 56 12.52 7.52 -7.11
C ALA A 56 11.37 7.99 -6.19
N ILE A 57 10.76 9.12 -6.50
CA ILE A 57 9.58 9.62 -5.77
C ILE A 57 8.41 8.63 -5.89
N GLY A 58 8.23 8.03 -7.07
CA GLY A 58 7.24 6.98 -7.28
C GLY A 58 7.48 5.73 -6.42
N ILE A 59 8.73 5.29 -6.26
CA ILE A 59 9.10 4.18 -5.37
C ILE A 59 8.84 4.57 -3.91
N TYR A 60 9.25 5.74 -3.50
CA TYR A 60 9.03 6.24 -2.14
C TYR A 60 7.54 6.29 -1.79
N SER A 61 6.72 6.91 -2.63
CA SER A 61 5.27 7.01 -2.43
C SER A 61 4.59 5.63 -2.37
N PHE A 62 5.04 4.67 -3.16
CA PHE A 62 4.52 3.31 -3.13
C PHE A 62 4.92 2.59 -1.83
N SER A 63 6.17 2.72 -1.40
CA SER A 63 6.68 2.10 -0.17
C SER A 63 5.99 2.69 1.06
N ASP A 64 5.82 4.02 1.10
CA ASP A 64 5.10 4.71 2.16
C ASP A 64 3.64 4.23 2.27
N LYS A 65 2.95 4.13 1.14
CA LYS A 65 1.58 3.60 1.10
C LYS A 65 1.49 2.16 1.61
N LEU A 66 2.46 1.30 1.26
CA LEU A 66 2.51 -0.06 1.77
C LEU A 66 2.79 -0.09 3.28
N ALA A 67 3.71 0.75 3.76
CA ALA A 67 4.03 0.86 5.18
C ALA A 67 2.81 1.30 6.01
N VAL A 68 2.09 2.33 5.55
CA VAL A 68 0.86 2.79 6.21
C VAL A 68 -0.21 1.71 6.22
N GLY A 69 -0.42 1.01 5.09
CA GLY A 69 -1.38 -0.10 5.02
C GLY A 69 -1.02 -1.24 5.98
N LEU A 70 0.26 -1.60 6.04
CA LEU A 70 0.75 -2.62 6.98
C LEU A 70 0.56 -2.19 8.44
N GLN A 71 0.88 -0.94 8.78
CA GLN A 71 0.66 -0.40 10.12
C GLN A 71 -0.81 -0.43 10.53
N GLN A 72 -1.74 -0.13 9.61
CA GLN A 72 -3.17 -0.23 9.86
C GLN A 72 -3.62 -1.66 10.14
N MET A 73 -3.13 -2.64 9.36
CA MET A 73 -3.40 -4.06 9.59
C MET A 73 -2.84 -4.53 10.92
N MET A 74 -1.60 -4.15 11.24
CA MET A 74 -0.95 -4.47 12.52
C MET A 74 -1.71 -3.88 13.71
N ALA A 75 -2.18 -2.64 13.60
CA ALA A 75 -2.99 -2.02 14.65
C ALA A 75 -4.34 -2.74 14.82
N GLY A 76 -4.95 -3.20 13.73
CA GLY A 76 -6.18 -3.99 13.77
C GLY A 76 -6.03 -5.34 14.48
N SER A 77 -4.92 -6.04 14.24
CA SER A 77 -4.58 -7.30 14.92
C SER A 77 -3.89 -7.11 16.28
N ARG A 78 -3.71 -5.86 16.74
CA ARG A 78 -2.96 -5.49 17.96
C ARG A 78 -1.51 -5.97 17.99
N ASN A 79 -0.92 -6.21 16.83
CA ASN A 79 0.48 -6.57 16.63
C ASN A 79 1.29 -5.31 16.29
N PHE A 80 2.06 -4.80 17.23
CA PHE A 80 2.81 -3.54 17.07
C PHE A 80 4.26 -3.73 16.62
N SER A 81 4.63 -4.94 16.22
CA SER A 81 5.96 -5.25 15.68
C SER A 81 5.87 -6.34 14.61
N LEU A 82 6.62 -6.18 13.53
CA LEU A 82 6.64 -7.12 12.40
C LEU A 82 6.90 -8.59 12.77
N PRO A 83 7.80 -8.90 13.72
CA PRO A 83 8.04 -10.28 14.15
C PRO A 83 6.83 -10.99 14.79
N PHE A 84 5.81 -10.23 15.19
CA PHE A 84 4.60 -10.79 15.80
C PHE A 84 3.50 -11.09 14.78
N ILE A 85 3.68 -10.70 13.53
CA ILE A 85 2.75 -11.05 12.46
C ILE A 85 2.96 -12.52 12.11
N SER A 86 1.89 -13.32 12.22
CA SER A 86 1.90 -14.73 11.92
C SER A 86 0.77 -15.13 10.96
N ARG A 87 0.72 -16.40 10.56
CA ARG A 87 -0.41 -16.93 9.78
C ARG A 87 -1.73 -16.91 10.55
N GLU A 88 -1.65 -16.89 11.87
CA GLU A 88 -2.83 -16.82 12.76
C GLU A 88 -3.56 -15.48 12.68
N ASP A 89 -2.88 -14.42 12.19
CA ASP A 89 -3.51 -13.12 11.90
C ASP A 89 -4.31 -13.12 10.59
N LEU A 90 -4.32 -14.24 9.85
CA LEU A 90 -4.99 -14.38 8.57
C LEU A 90 -6.16 -15.34 8.67
N ILE A 91 -7.24 -15.01 7.95
CA ILE A 91 -8.41 -15.87 7.84
C ILE A 91 -8.87 -15.93 6.39
N SER A 92 -9.26 -17.11 5.94
CA SER A 92 -9.79 -17.30 4.59
C SER A 92 -11.28 -16.99 4.55
N LEU A 93 -11.68 -16.16 3.58
CA LEU A 93 -13.08 -15.77 3.38
C LEU A 93 -13.86 -16.78 2.54
N THR A 94 -13.17 -17.74 1.91
CA THR A 94 -13.79 -18.80 1.09
C THR A 94 -13.14 -20.14 1.41
N GLU A 95 -13.93 -21.23 1.29
CA GLU A 95 -13.42 -22.59 1.45
C GLU A 95 -12.31 -22.93 0.43
N GLU A 96 -12.44 -22.42 -0.81
CA GLU A 96 -11.44 -22.65 -1.86
C GLU A 96 -10.09 -22.05 -1.47
N CYS A 97 -10.09 -20.82 -0.96
CA CYS A 97 -8.89 -20.17 -0.45
C CYS A 97 -8.28 -20.96 0.71
N SER A 98 -9.11 -21.43 1.64
CA SER A 98 -8.68 -22.25 2.76
C SER A 98 -7.99 -23.54 2.31
N LYS A 99 -8.59 -24.25 1.36
CA LYS A 99 -8.03 -25.51 0.80
C LYS A 99 -6.70 -25.31 0.08
N ILE A 100 -6.50 -24.15 -0.58
CA ILE A 100 -5.27 -23.87 -1.33
C ILE A 100 -4.16 -23.37 -0.41
N THR A 101 -4.49 -22.54 0.58
CA THR A 101 -3.50 -21.82 1.42
C THR A 101 -3.27 -22.49 2.77
N ASP A 102 -4.13 -23.41 3.17
CA ASP A 102 -4.18 -24.00 4.52
C ASP A 102 -4.36 -22.92 5.62
N ILE A 103 -5.03 -21.82 5.29
CA ILE A 103 -5.46 -20.78 6.23
C ILE A 103 -6.89 -21.10 6.66
N PRO A 104 -7.21 -21.08 7.96
CA PRO A 104 -8.55 -21.44 8.44
C PRO A 104 -9.67 -20.67 7.76
N TYR A 105 -10.77 -21.34 7.45
CA TYR A 105 -11.97 -20.72 6.90
C TYR A 105 -12.72 -19.96 7.99
N LEU A 106 -13.17 -18.75 7.69
CA LEU A 106 -13.85 -17.85 8.63
C LEU A 106 -15.02 -18.51 9.39
N MET A 107 -15.82 -19.31 8.69
CA MET A 107 -17.01 -19.95 9.29
C MET A 107 -16.69 -21.09 10.22
N ASP A 108 -15.48 -21.63 10.17
CA ASP A 108 -15.05 -22.78 11.00
C ASP A 108 -14.07 -22.34 12.09
N ALA A 109 -13.25 -21.31 11.84
CA ALA A 109 -12.10 -20.94 12.68
C ALA A 109 -12.46 -20.65 14.14
N TYR A 110 -13.65 -20.13 14.42
CA TYR A 110 -14.08 -19.72 15.76
C TYR A 110 -15.46 -20.29 16.15
N ARG A 111 -15.89 -21.36 15.46
CA ARG A 111 -17.21 -21.96 15.69
C ARG A 111 -17.38 -22.46 17.12
N GLU A 112 -16.41 -23.21 17.62
CA GLU A 112 -16.45 -23.81 18.96
C GLU A 112 -16.48 -22.71 20.04
N GLU A 113 -15.62 -21.70 19.92
CA GLU A 113 -15.57 -20.56 20.83
C GLU A 113 -16.89 -19.75 20.81
N ALA A 114 -17.44 -19.53 19.63
CA ALA A 114 -18.73 -18.85 19.48
C ALA A 114 -19.87 -19.67 20.10
N GLU A 115 -19.89 -20.98 19.92
CA GLU A 115 -20.89 -21.88 20.53
C GLU A 115 -20.78 -21.91 22.05
N GLU A 116 -19.56 -21.92 22.62
CA GLU A 116 -19.33 -21.82 24.06
C GLU A 116 -19.88 -20.52 24.65
N ILE A 117 -19.61 -19.38 23.98
CA ILE A 117 -20.11 -18.06 24.42
C ILE A 117 -21.65 -17.98 24.36
N LEU A 118 -22.25 -18.53 23.31
CA LEU A 118 -23.69 -18.51 23.12
C LEU A 118 -24.45 -19.43 24.11
N ASN A 119 -23.79 -20.47 24.61
CA ASN A 119 -24.37 -21.45 25.55
C ASN A 119 -24.06 -21.16 27.02
N SER A 120 -23.24 -20.13 27.29
CA SER A 120 -22.92 -19.68 28.66
C SER A 120 -23.94 -18.65 29.17
#